data_4678c31b9386bcc38119b11953a6324c
#
_entry.id   4678c31b9386bcc38119b11953a6324c
#
_cell.length_a   1.000
_cell.length_b   1.000
_cell.length_c   1.000
_cell.angle_alpha   90.00
_cell.angle_beta   90.00
_cell.angle_gamma   90.00
#
_symmetry.space_group_name_H-M   'P 1'
#
loop_
_entity.id
_entity.type
_entity.pdbx_description
1 polymer ?
#
loop_
_entity_poly.entity_id
_entity_poly.type
_entity_poly.pdbx_seq_one_letter_code
_entity_poly.pdbx_strand_id
1 'polypeptide(L)'
;DKYCLDNGRKAADPIMLFKYLMIKVIDNFSDVDVVEHSRYDLSYKRFLGLMPEDNVIDPSLLTKFRRQRLKDVNLLDMLISKTVGVAIEKGIITSKSIIVDATHTISRANPLTPIDVLKHRSRTLRTRIKDWDNEYEDKLPLYNHNVRLQDELTDCETLMEYVASDPILSNNPALKESINYLAEAIDDIHSHTPISHDKDARVGHKSAETSFLGYKTHIAMTPERIITAAAVTTGEKSDGKQLPTLLQKTEDNG
;
A
#
# COMPACT_ATOMS: atom_id res chain seq x y z
N ASP A 1 21.58 5.87 -10.99
CA ASP A 1 22.32 5.65 -9.73
C ASP A 1 21.72 6.47 -8.61
N LYS A 2 21.12 5.79 -7.61
CA LYS A 2 20.53 6.42 -6.42
C LYS A 2 21.50 6.47 -5.23
N TYR A 3 22.77 6.16 -5.43
CA TYR A 3 23.81 6.14 -4.38
C TYR A 3 24.86 7.21 -4.62
N CYS A 4 25.24 7.93 -3.54
CA CYS A 4 26.37 8.85 -3.59
C CYS A 4 27.66 8.04 -3.53
N LEU A 5 28.57 8.27 -4.49
CA LEU A 5 29.82 7.52 -4.60
C LEU A 5 30.89 7.98 -3.61
N ASP A 6 30.86 9.26 -3.23
CA ASP A 6 31.99 9.93 -2.56
C ASP A 6 31.69 10.40 -1.14
N ASN A 7 30.50 10.13 -0.59
CA ASN A 7 30.15 10.63 0.73
C ASN A 7 29.34 9.63 1.56
N GLY A 8 29.75 9.39 2.80
CA GLY A 8 29.08 8.58 3.79
C GLY A 8 29.54 7.11 3.88
N ARG A 9 28.86 6.32 4.69
CA ARG A 9 29.10 4.88 4.84
C ARG A 9 28.80 4.14 3.52
N LYS A 10 29.64 3.21 3.11
CA LYS A 10 29.39 2.35 1.93
C LYS A 10 27.97 1.76 2.00
N ALA A 11 27.22 1.93 0.92
CA ALA A 11 25.90 1.36 0.80
C ALA A 11 25.99 -0.17 0.77
N ALA A 12 25.03 -0.85 1.42
CA ALA A 12 24.91 -2.29 1.26
C ALA A 12 24.56 -2.63 -0.21
N ASP A 13 25.09 -3.74 -0.70
CA ASP A 13 24.85 -4.19 -2.07
C ASP A 13 23.33 -4.39 -2.33
N PRO A 14 22.76 -3.69 -3.33
CA PRO A 14 21.36 -3.85 -3.68
C PRO A 14 20.96 -5.27 -4.04
N ILE A 15 21.86 -6.04 -4.66
CA ILE A 15 21.63 -7.44 -5.04
C ILE A 15 21.49 -8.29 -3.78
N MET A 16 22.35 -8.08 -2.80
CA MET A 16 22.27 -8.78 -1.51
C MET A 16 20.97 -8.41 -0.76
N LEU A 17 20.60 -7.13 -0.72
CA LEU A 17 19.35 -6.69 -0.11
C LEU A 17 18.12 -7.31 -0.78
N PHE A 18 18.15 -7.42 -2.11
CA PHE A 18 17.09 -8.09 -2.86
C PHE A 18 17.02 -9.60 -2.56
N LYS A 19 18.15 -10.27 -2.44
CA LYS A 19 18.22 -11.69 -2.02
C LYS A 19 17.62 -11.91 -0.63
N TYR A 20 17.85 -11.00 0.33
CA TYR A 20 17.15 -11.04 1.63
C TYR A 20 15.64 -10.97 1.48
N LEU A 21 15.12 -10.09 0.59
CA LEU A 21 13.68 -10.03 0.34
C LEU A 21 13.14 -11.31 -0.30
N MET A 22 13.93 -12.00 -1.14
CA MET A 22 13.53 -13.30 -1.70
C MET A 22 13.42 -14.38 -0.61
N ILE A 23 14.44 -14.53 0.25
CA ILE A 23 14.39 -15.48 1.38
C ILE A 23 13.16 -15.17 2.25
N LYS A 24 12.97 -13.89 2.60
CA LYS A 24 11.83 -13.46 3.41
C LYS A 24 10.49 -13.93 2.85
N VAL A 25 10.29 -13.83 1.53
CA VAL A 25 9.03 -14.23 0.88
C VAL A 25 8.91 -15.74 0.81
N ILE A 26 9.98 -16.45 0.46
CA ILE A 26 9.98 -17.91 0.32
C ILE A 26 9.66 -18.58 1.67
N ASP A 27 10.28 -18.13 2.74
CA ASP A 27 10.18 -18.74 4.07
C ASP A 27 9.18 -18.02 4.99
N ASN A 28 8.44 -17.02 4.45
CA ASN A 28 7.43 -16.24 5.18
C ASN A 28 7.95 -15.57 6.46
N PHE A 29 9.18 -15.05 6.42
CA PHE A 29 9.82 -14.39 7.54
C PHE A 29 9.43 -12.91 7.67
N SER A 30 9.58 -12.36 8.89
CA SER A 30 9.65 -10.91 9.09
C SER A 30 11.03 -10.36 8.65
N ASP A 31 11.21 -9.02 8.64
CA ASP A 31 12.52 -8.41 8.36
C ASP A 31 13.57 -8.77 9.43
N VAL A 32 13.12 -8.96 10.67
CA VAL A 32 13.99 -9.34 11.80
C VAL A 32 14.36 -10.81 11.66
N ASP A 33 13.38 -11.69 11.44
CA ASP A 33 13.60 -13.13 11.37
C ASP A 33 14.55 -13.51 10.25
N VAL A 34 14.37 -12.95 9.03
CA VAL A 34 15.25 -13.27 7.89
C VAL A 34 16.70 -12.89 8.18
N VAL A 35 16.95 -11.80 8.89
CA VAL A 35 18.31 -11.39 9.26
C VAL A 35 18.86 -12.29 10.35
N GLU A 36 18.08 -12.60 11.38
CA GLU A 36 18.52 -13.51 12.46
C GLU A 36 18.78 -14.92 11.96
N HIS A 37 17.91 -15.51 11.15
CA HIS A 37 18.15 -16.81 10.52
C HIS A 37 19.40 -16.79 9.62
N SER A 38 19.62 -15.74 8.85
CA SER A 38 20.81 -15.60 8.00
C SER A 38 22.11 -15.48 8.80
N ARG A 39 22.05 -15.22 10.10
CA ARG A 39 23.22 -15.17 10.99
C ARG A 39 23.82 -16.55 11.23
N TYR A 40 22.97 -17.56 11.35
CA TYR A 40 23.33 -18.91 11.77
C TYR A 40 23.22 -19.96 10.65
N ASP A 41 22.40 -19.71 9.62
CA ASP A 41 22.21 -20.62 8.50
C ASP A 41 23.22 -20.36 7.39
N LEU A 42 24.10 -21.32 7.17
CA LEU A 42 25.14 -21.25 6.14
C LEU A 42 24.55 -21.30 4.73
N SER A 43 23.38 -21.90 4.52
CA SER A 43 22.72 -21.93 3.22
C SER A 43 22.27 -20.53 2.82
N TYR A 44 21.69 -19.78 3.76
CA TYR A 44 21.34 -18.38 3.55
C TYR A 44 22.56 -17.50 3.35
N LYS A 45 23.62 -17.66 4.16
CA LYS A 45 24.87 -16.92 3.96
C LYS A 45 25.44 -17.15 2.56
N ARG A 46 25.49 -18.40 2.12
CA ARG A 46 25.96 -18.74 0.77
C ARG A 46 25.08 -18.09 -0.32
N PHE A 47 23.76 -18.15 -0.20
CA PHE A 47 22.85 -17.52 -1.16
C PHE A 47 23.03 -16.00 -1.19
N LEU A 48 23.25 -15.37 -0.04
CA LEU A 48 23.51 -13.94 0.10
C LEU A 48 24.88 -13.52 -0.46
N GLY A 49 25.81 -14.46 -0.62
CA GLY A 49 27.20 -14.19 -1.01
C GLY A 49 28.08 -13.79 0.17
N LEU A 50 27.72 -14.22 1.39
CA LEU A 50 28.46 -13.96 2.62
C LEU A 50 29.30 -15.18 3.00
N MET A 51 30.49 -14.91 3.59
CA MET A 51 31.28 -15.95 4.25
C MET A 51 30.69 -16.30 5.63
N PRO A 52 31.00 -17.47 6.21
CA PRO A 52 30.49 -17.87 7.52
C PRO A 52 30.75 -16.83 8.62
N GLU A 53 31.89 -16.17 8.60
CA GLU A 53 32.34 -15.15 9.55
C GLU A 53 31.77 -13.75 9.29
N ASP A 54 31.21 -13.50 8.09
CA ASP A 54 30.68 -12.18 7.74
C ASP A 54 29.46 -11.80 8.60
N ASN A 55 29.40 -10.53 8.95
CA ASN A 55 28.25 -9.97 9.61
C ASN A 55 27.05 -9.82 8.67
N VAL A 56 25.87 -10.13 9.19
CA VAL A 56 24.62 -9.86 8.49
C VAL A 56 24.23 -8.37 8.60
N ILE A 57 23.30 -7.95 7.76
CA ILE A 57 22.81 -6.56 7.76
C ILE A 57 21.96 -6.24 9.00
N ASP A 58 21.70 -4.95 9.21
CA ASP A 58 20.66 -4.51 10.16
C ASP A 58 19.25 -4.66 9.50
N PRO A 59 18.25 -5.23 10.19
CA PRO A 59 16.90 -5.43 9.64
C PRO A 59 16.25 -4.14 9.10
N SER A 60 16.54 -2.98 9.71
CA SER A 60 16.00 -1.69 9.26
C SER A 60 16.42 -1.31 7.83
N LEU A 61 17.55 -1.87 7.34
CA LEU A 61 18.00 -1.64 5.98
C LEU A 61 17.03 -2.19 4.94
N LEU A 62 16.35 -3.31 5.22
CA LEU A 62 15.35 -3.88 4.31
C LEU A 62 14.14 -2.96 4.16
N THR A 63 13.67 -2.37 5.27
CA THR A 63 12.59 -1.37 5.24
C THR A 63 13.01 -0.12 4.47
N LYS A 64 14.23 0.41 4.72
CA LYS A 64 14.77 1.56 3.98
C LYS A 64 14.93 1.27 2.50
N PHE A 65 15.43 0.07 2.15
CA PHE A 65 15.61 -0.37 0.77
C PHE A 65 14.28 -0.38 0.01
N ARG A 66 13.22 -0.99 0.57
CA ARG A 66 11.89 -0.98 -0.04
C ARG A 66 11.34 0.44 -0.23
N ARG A 67 11.39 1.26 0.83
CA ARG A 67 10.81 2.61 0.81
C ARG A 67 11.55 3.59 -0.08
N GLN A 68 12.88 3.51 -0.15
CA GLN A 68 13.71 4.52 -0.81
C GLN A 68 14.19 4.11 -2.20
N ARG A 69 14.30 2.80 -2.46
CA ARG A 69 14.93 2.30 -3.70
C ARG A 69 13.95 1.61 -4.63
N LEU A 70 12.93 0.93 -4.06
CA LEU A 70 11.96 0.16 -4.85
C LEU A 70 10.63 0.89 -5.06
N LYS A 71 10.34 1.96 -4.31
CA LYS A 71 9.05 2.65 -4.34
C LYS A 71 8.63 3.13 -5.74
N ASP A 72 9.57 3.65 -6.52
CA ASP A 72 9.28 4.29 -7.82
C ASP A 72 9.60 3.37 -9.01
N VAL A 73 9.92 2.11 -8.75
CA VAL A 73 10.27 1.13 -9.78
C VAL A 73 9.09 0.19 -9.93
N ASN A 74 8.61 0.01 -11.16
CA ASN A 74 7.63 -1.05 -11.46
C ASN A 74 8.33 -2.42 -11.42
N LEU A 75 8.80 -2.77 -10.21
CA LEU A 75 9.62 -3.94 -9.96
C LEU A 75 8.87 -5.22 -10.30
N LEU A 76 7.57 -5.26 -10.01
CA LEU A 76 6.75 -6.45 -10.25
C LEU A 76 6.69 -6.79 -11.74
N ASP A 77 6.32 -5.83 -12.57
CA ASP A 77 6.24 -6.04 -14.03
C ASP A 77 7.61 -6.37 -14.63
N MET A 78 8.67 -5.71 -14.15
CA MET A 78 10.04 -5.98 -14.60
C MET A 78 10.51 -7.40 -14.23
N LEU A 79 10.17 -7.90 -13.04
CA LEU A 79 10.49 -9.26 -12.61
C LEU A 79 9.69 -10.29 -13.40
N ILE A 80 8.41 -10.05 -13.62
CA ILE A 80 7.55 -10.91 -14.43
C ILE A 80 8.12 -11.01 -15.85
N SER A 81 8.38 -9.87 -16.50
CA SER A 81 8.94 -9.82 -17.86
C SER A 81 10.26 -10.61 -17.95
N LYS A 82 11.17 -10.39 -17.00
CA LYS A 82 12.45 -11.13 -16.97
C LYS A 82 12.25 -12.63 -16.75
N THR A 83 11.34 -13.02 -15.88
CA THR A 83 11.03 -14.43 -15.60
C THR A 83 10.42 -15.12 -16.82
N VAL A 84 9.47 -14.47 -17.48
CA VAL A 84 8.84 -14.97 -18.71
C VAL A 84 9.89 -15.13 -19.81
N GLY A 85 10.74 -14.12 -20.03
CA GLY A 85 11.81 -14.18 -21.02
C GLY A 85 12.75 -15.37 -20.81
N VAL A 86 13.18 -15.61 -19.55
CA VAL A 86 14.00 -16.78 -19.21
C VAL A 86 13.25 -18.10 -19.42
N ALA A 87 11.96 -18.14 -19.08
CA ALA A 87 11.13 -19.35 -19.25
C ALA A 87 10.92 -19.68 -20.74
N ILE A 88 10.74 -18.69 -21.59
CA ILE A 88 10.66 -18.86 -23.06
C ILE A 88 12.01 -19.34 -23.61
N GLU A 89 13.10 -18.69 -23.25
CA GLU A 89 14.46 -19.06 -23.70
C GLU A 89 14.80 -20.50 -23.35
N LYS A 90 14.36 -20.97 -22.18
CA LYS A 90 14.57 -22.36 -21.72
C LYS A 90 13.51 -23.36 -22.24
N GLY A 91 12.55 -22.93 -23.02
CA GLY A 91 11.47 -23.78 -23.52
C GLY A 91 10.55 -24.32 -22.43
N ILE A 92 10.44 -23.64 -21.28
CA ILE A 92 9.54 -24.02 -20.18
C ILE A 92 8.10 -23.68 -20.54
N ILE A 93 7.86 -22.52 -21.16
CA ILE A 93 6.53 -22.12 -21.66
C ILE A 93 6.36 -22.75 -23.04
N THR A 94 5.38 -23.63 -23.16
CA THR A 94 5.05 -24.33 -24.40
C THR A 94 3.62 -24.07 -24.85
N SER A 95 2.73 -23.72 -23.92
CA SER A 95 1.32 -23.45 -24.22
C SER A 95 1.09 -22.02 -24.72
N LYS A 96 0.05 -21.87 -25.56
CA LYS A 96 -0.42 -20.58 -26.10
C LYS A 96 -1.66 -20.06 -25.36
N SER A 97 -2.03 -20.70 -24.27
CA SER A 97 -3.19 -20.33 -23.45
C SER A 97 -2.74 -19.73 -22.12
N ILE A 98 -3.55 -18.85 -21.57
CA ILE A 98 -3.36 -18.31 -20.24
C ILE A 98 -4.58 -18.56 -19.37
N ILE A 99 -4.35 -18.70 -18.09
CA ILE A 99 -5.37 -18.81 -17.04
C ILE A 99 -5.35 -17.47 -16.32
N VAL A 100 -6.53 -16.86 -16.18
CA VAL A 100 -6.69 -15.58 -15.48
C VAL A 100 -7.56 -15.80 -14.26
N ASP A 101 -7.11 -15.34 -13.10
CA ASP A 101 -7.84 -15.40 -11.85
C ASP A 101 -7.54 -14.19 -10.97
N ALA A 102 -8.39 -13.95 -9.99
CA ALA A 102 -8.20 -12.88 -9.00
C ALA A 102 -8.21 -13.45 -7.58
N THR A 103 -7.25 -13.03 -6.79
CA THR A 103 -7.19 -13.36 -5.37
C THR A 103 -7.40 -12.11 -4.51
N HIS A 104 -7.92 -12.29 -3.32
CA HIS A 104 -8.24 -11.21 -2.39
C HIS A 104 -7.15 -11.07 -1.34
N THR A 105 -6.69 -9.84 -1.12
CA THR A 105 -5.74 -9.52 -0.06
C THR A 105 -6.43 -8.62 0.96
N ILE A 106 -6.65 -9.15 2.16
CA ILE A 106 -7.25 -8.39 3.26
C ILE A 106 -6.23 -7.37 3.75
N SER A 107 -6.66 -6.13 3.92
CA SER A 107 -5.83 -5.10 4.55
C SER A 107 -5.50 -5.52 5.98
N ARG A 108 -4.22 -5.40 6.37
CA ARG A 108 -3.76 -5.68 7.74
C ARG A 108 -4.05 -4.53 8.71
N ALA A 109 -4.52 -3.40 8.21
CA ALA A 109 -4.90 -2.29 9.06
C ALA A 109 -6.16 -2.66 9.86
N ASN A 110 -6.08 -2.51 11.18
CA ASN A 110 -7.25 -2.68 12.03
C ASN A 110 -8.30 -1.61 11.64
N PRO A 111 -9.57 -1.99 11.50
CA PRO A 111 -10.62 -1.00 11.33
C PRO A 111 -10.62 -0.07 12.53
N LEU A 112 -10.60 1.23 12.27
CA LEU A 112 -10.80 2.25 13.29
C LEU A 112 -12.28 2.28 13.65
N THR A 113 -12.59 2.68 14.88
CA THR A 113 -13.98 3.00 15.19
C THR A 113 -14.38 4.26 14.40
N PRO A 114 -15.59 4.32 13.84
CA PRO A 114 -16.04 5.49 13.07
C PRO A 114 -15.87 6.82 13.85
N ILE A 115 -16.13 6.79 15.14
CA ILE A 115 -15.99 7.98 16.00
C ILE A 115 -14.51 8.42 16.14
N ASP A 116 -13.57 7.49 16.22
CA ASP A 116 -12.14 7.83 16.33
C ASP A 116 -11.62 8.46 15.04
N VAL A 117 -12.13 8.00 13.90
CA VAL A 117 -11.78 8.58 12.58
C VAL A 117 -12.28 10.00 12.47
N LEU A 118 -13.57 10.25 12.79
CA LEU A 118 -14.12 11.60 12.79
C LEU A 118 -13.32 12.52 13.70
N LYS A 119 -13.07 12.11 14.94
CA LYS A 119 -12.27 12.87 15.91
C LYS A 119 -10.88 13.21 15.39
N HIS A 120 -10.21 12.22 14.79
CA HIS A 120 -8.87 12.44 14.27
C HIS A 120 -8.87 13.42 13.08
N ARG A 121 -9.78 13.22 12.12
CA ARG A 121 -9.82 14.04 10.90
C ARG A 121 -10.32 15.47 11.19
N SER A 122 -11.32 15.63 12.07
CA SER A 122 -11.78 16.95 12.48
C SER A 122 -10.70 17.74 13.23
N ARG A 123 -9.99 17.10 14.16
CA ARG A 123 -8.84 17.72 14.85
C ARG A 123 -7.75 18.14 13.88
N THR A 124 -7.40 17.26 12.93
CA THR A 124 -6.38 17.57 11.92
C THR A 124 -6.77 18.78 11.07
N LEU A 125 -8.04 18.87 10.63
CA LEU A 125 -8.52 20.02 9.87
C LEU A 125 -8.47 21.30 10.71
N ARG A 126 -8.96 21.28 11.95
CA ARG A 126 -8.92 22.41 12.89
C ARG A 126 -7.47 22.88 13.15
N THR A 127 -6.55 21.97 13.39
CA THR A 127 -5.13 22.30 13.60
C THR A 127 -4.55 22.95 12.35
N ARG A 128 -4.78 22.40 11.16
CA ARG A 128 -4.28 23.00 9.91
C ARG A 128 -4.86 24.39 9.63
N ILE A 129 -6.13 24.63 9.97
CA ILE A 129 -6.73 25.96 9.84
C ILE A 129 -6.04 26.94 10.78
N LYS A 130 -5.84 26.59 12.04
CA LYS A 130 -5.14 27.40 13.03
C LYS A 130 -3.69 27.67 12.64
N ASP A 131 -2.96 26.67 12.20
CA ASP A 131 -1.56 26.79 11.76
C ASP A 131 -1.43 27.69 10.53
N TRP A 132 -2.46 27.71 9.67
CA TRP A 132 -2.49 28.58 8.50
C TRP A 132 -2.83 30.01 8.86
N ASP A 133 -3.80 30.25 9.74
CA ASP A 133 -4.21 31.56 10.24
C ASP A 133 -4.82 31.46 11.64
N ASN A 134 -4.08 31.97 12.62
CA ASN A 134 -4.45 31.90 14.01
C ASN A 134 -5.74 32.71 14.37
N GLU A 135 -6.15 33.66 13.51
CA GLU A 135 -7.40 34.41 13.72
C GLU A 135 -8.65 33.51 13.66
N TYR A 136 -8.55 32.35 13.05
CA TYR A 136 -9.66 31.38 13.01
C TYR A 136 -9.82 30.58 14.31
N GLU A 137 -8.89 30.65 15.27
CA GLU A 137 -8.97 29.87 16.51
C GLU A 137 -10.29 30.08 17.24
N ASP A 138 -10.70 31.35 17.38
CA ASP A 138 -11.93 31.74 18.09
C ASP A 138 -13.18 31.72 17.19
N LYS A 139 -13.03 31.58 15.88
CA LYS A 139 -14.11 31.59 14.89
C LYS A 139 -14.65 30.21 14.56
N LEU A 140 -13.81 29.17 14.77
CA LEU A 140 -14.21 27.78 14.48
C LEU A 140 -15.34 27.32 15.41
N PRO A 141 -16.28 26.47 14.92
CA PRO A 141 -17.27 25.82 15.77
C PRO A 141 -16.60 25.12 16.95
N LEU A 142 -17.22 25.14 18.12
CA LEU A 142 -16.67 24.50 19.32
C LEU A 142 -16.42 23.01 19.06
N TYR A 143 -15.29 22.51 19.58
CA TYR A 143 -15.01 21.09 19.58
C TYR A 143 -15.55 20.45 20.86
N ASN A 144 -16.55 19.60 20.72
CA ASN A 144 -17.13 18.84 21.81
C ASN A 144 -16.42 17.48 21.92
N HIS A 145 -16.16 17.03 23.16
CA HIS A 145 -15.58 15.70 23.41
C HIS A 145 -16.69 14.64 23.39
N ASN A 146 -17.31 14.44 22.24
CA ASN A 146 -18.44 13.54 22.08
C ASN A 146 -18.07 12.07 22.36
N VAL A 147 -19.02 11.35 22.99
CA VAL A 147 -18.90 9.91 23.26
C VAL A 147 -19.76 9.11 22.26
N ARG A 148 -20.80 9.72 21.70
CA ARG A 148 -21.70 9.09 20.74
C ARG A 148 -21.30 9.44 19.32
N LEU A 149 -21.38 8.46 18.44
CA LEU A 149 -21.03 8.63 17.02
C LEU A 149 -21.87 9.72 16.36
N GLN A 150 -23.18 9.74 16.63
CA GLN A 150 -24.10 10.70 16.01
C GLN A 150 -23.78 12.15 16.37
N ASP A 151 -23.43 12.40 17.65
CA ASP A 151 -23.07 13.74 18.11
C ASP A 151 -21.77 14.23 17.47
N GLU A 152 -20.76 13.33 17.34
CA GLU A 152 -19.49 13.64 16.66
C GLU A 152 -19.69 13.87 15.16
N LEU A 153 -20.58 13.11 14.52
CA LEU A 153 -20.93 13.28 13.12
C LEU A 153 -21.54 14.67 12.88
N THR A 154 -22.51 15.07 13.71
CA THR A 154 -23.14 16.39 13.64
C THR A 154 -22.13 17.53 13.85
N ASP A 155 -21.17 17.38 14.78
CA ASP A 155 -20.10 18.36 14.98
C ASP A 155 -19.16 18.46 13.77
N CYS A 156 -18.85 17.33 13.13
CA CYS A 156 -18.06 17.28 11.91
C CYS A 156 -18.79 17.93 10.72
N GLU A 157 -20.08 17.67 10.57
CA GLU A 157 -20.94 18.31 9.55
C GLU A 157 -21.00 19.82 9.74
N THR A 158 -21.20 20.28 10.98
CA THR A 158 -21.19 21.71 11.33
C THR A 158 -19.84 22.37 11.00
N LEU A 159 -18.73 21.68 11.26
CA LEU A 159 -17.40 22.16 10.86
C LEU A 159 -17.27 22.25 9.34
N MET A 160 -17.75 21.27 8.60
CA MET A 160 -17.71 21.27 7.14
C MET A 160 -18.59 22.37 6.52
N GLU A 161 -19.78 22.61 7.08
CA GLU A 161 -20.65 23.72 6.68
C GLU A 161 -19.99 25.08 6.92
N TYR A 162 -19.33 25.25 8.08
CA TYR A 162 -18.56 26.47 8.38
C TYR A 162 -17.45 26.68 7.35
N VAL A 163 -16.64 25.67 7.07
CA VAL A 163 -15.54 25.74 6.08
C VAL A 163 -16.08 26.02 4.67
N ALA A 164 -17.20 25.42 4.29
CA ALA A 164 -17.83 25.64 2.99
C ALA A 164 -18.42 27.06 2.84
N SER A 165 -18.90 27.66 3.95
CA SER A 165 -19.44 29.02 3.96
C SER A 165 -18.38 30.12 3.85
N ASP A 166 -17.11 29.80 4.16
CA ASP A 166 -16.00 30.72 4.06
C ASP A 166 -15.20 30.49 2.75
N PRO A 167 -15.26 31.43 1.76
CA PRO A 167 -14.56 31.30 0.50
C PRO A 167 -13.04 31.22 0.63
N ILE A 168 -12.47 31.74 1.71
CA ILE A 168 -11.04 31.75 1.97
C ILE A 168 -10.59 30.35 2.41
N LEU A 169 -11.33 29.71 3.31
CA LEU A 169 -11.03 28.36 3.78
C LEU A 169 -11.31 27.29 2.69
N SER A 170 -12.48 27.36 2.04
CA SER A 170 -12.92 26.37 1.07
C SER A 170 -12.04 26.29 -0.18
N ASN A 171 -11.45 27.43 -0.61
CA ASN A 171 -10.56 27.49 -1.77
C ASN A 171 -9.06 27.38 -1.43
N ASN A 172 -8.71 27.21 -0.16
CA ASN A 172 -7.31 27.16 0.26
C ASN A 172 -6.64 25.81 -0.14
N PRO A 173 -5.61 25.83 -1.02
CA PRO A 173 -4.93 24.61 -1.46
C PRO A 173 -4.27 23.82 -0.31
N ALA A 174 -3.79 24.52 0.75
CA ALA A 174 -3.15 23.88 1.91
C ALA A 174 -4.14 23.10 2.79
N LEU A 175 -5.42 23.48 2.76
CA LEU A 175 -6.49 22.83 3.56
C LEU A 175 -7.23 21.76 2.77
N LYS A 176 -7.17 21.79 1.44
CA LYS A 176 -7.98 20.95 0.54
C LYS A 176 -7.90 19.46 0.84
N GLU A 177 -6.70 18.98 1.14
CA GLU A 177 -6.49 17.56 1.49
C GLU A 177 -7.24 17.19 2.78
N SER A 178 -7.17 18.02 3.83
CA SER A 178 -7.82 17.75 5.11
C SER A 178 -9.34 17.88 5.02
N ILE A 179 -9.83 18.84 4.22
CA ILE A 179 -11.24 19.02 3.92
C ILE A 179 -11.79 17.75 3.24
N ASN A 180 -11.11 17.29 2.18
CA ASN A 180 -11.53 16.09 1.46
C ASN A 180 -11.51 14.84 2.35
N TYR A 181 -10.52 14.68 3.22
CA TYR A 181 -10.47 13.54 4.13
C TYR A 181 -11.60 13.53 5.18
N LEU A 182 -12.00 14.70 5.67
CA LEU A 182 -13.14 14.76 6.59
C LEU A 182 -14.44 14.50 5.86
N ALA A 183 -14.65 15.09 4.68
CA ALA A 183 -15.82 14.85 3.85
C ALA A 183 -15.97 13.35 3.50
N GLU A 184 -14.88 12.71 3.05
CA GLU A 184 -14.86 11.28 2.75
C GLU A 184 -15.22 10.41 3.97
N ALA A 185 -14.75 10.78 5.18
CA ALA A 185 -15.11 10.05 6.39
C ALA A 185 -16.58 10.18 6.75
N ILE A 186 -17.16 11.35 6.56
CA ILE A 186 -18.59 11.59 6.78
C ILE A 186 -19.41 10.72 5.81
N ASP A 187 -19.05 10.73 4.52
CA ASP A 187 -19.72 9.92 3.49
C ASP A 187 -19.59 8.42 3.76
N ASP A 188 -18.41 7.95 4.17
CA ASP A 188 -18.16 6.55 4.51
C ASP A 188 -19.06 6.11 5.68
N ILE A 189 -19.26 6.98 6.70
CA ILE A 189 -20.11 6.67 7.85
C ILE A 189 -21.58 6.63 7.44
N HIS A 190 -22.04 7.58 6.63
CA HIS A 190 -23.42 7.59 6.12
C HIS A 190 -23.72 6.36 5.26
N SER A 191 -22.74 5.91 4.46
CA SER A 191 -22.87 4.71 3.62
C SER A 191 -22.59 3.40 4.36
N HIS A 192 -22.29 3.45 5.67
CA HIS A 192 -21.90 2.29 6.49
C HIS A 192 -20.66 1.55 5.95
N THR A 193 -19.76 2.28 5.28
CA THR A 193 -18.53 1.73 4.74
C THR A 193 -17.50 1.50 5.85
N PRO A 194 -16.86 0.35 5.97
CA PRO A 194 -15.78 0.12 6.94
C PRO A 194 -14.60 1.07 6.71
N ILE A 195 -14.19 1.77 7.75
CA ILE A 195 -13.08 2.72 7.71
C ILE A 195 -11.80 2.05 8.21
N SER A 196 -10.69 2.33 7.54
CA SER A 196 -9.38 1.75 7.85
C SER A 196 -8.28 2.81 7.84
N HIS A 197 -7.18 2.54 8.55
CA HIS A 197 -5.93 3.31 8.43
C HIS A 197 -5.30 3.18 7.03
N ASP A 198 -5.64 2.13 6.31
CA ASP A 198 -5.23 1.92 4.92
C ASP A 198 -6.19 2.69 4.00
N LYS A 199 -5.75 3.87 3.57
CA LYS A 199 -6.57 4.81 2.79
C LYS A 199 -6.99 4.28 1.42
N ASP A 200 -6.21 3.33 0.89
CA ASP A 200 -6.43 2.77 -0.45
C ASP A 200 -7.24 1.47 -0.42
N ALA A 201 -7.40 0.86 0.76
CA ALA A 201 -8.23 -0.33 0.92
C ALA A 201 -9.71 0.01 0.71
N ARG A 202 -10.41 -0.82 -0.06
CA ARG A 202 -11.85 -0.70 -0.33
C ARG A 202 -12.56 -2.02 -0.05
N VAL A 203 -13.85 -1.90 0.22
CA VAL A 203 -14.70 -3.08 0.42
C VAL A 203 -14.91 -3.77 -0.92
N GLY A 204 -14.54 -5.02 -0.98
CA GLY A 204 -14.84 -5.91 -2.08
C GLY A 204 -15.74 -7.06 -1.65
N HIS A 205 -16.42 -7.68 -2.59
CA HIS A 205 -17.26 -8.85 -2.33
C HIS A 205 -16.62 -10.10 -2.94
N LYS A 206 -16.53 -11.14 -2.13
CA LYS A 206 -16.10 -12.48 -2.58
C LYS A 206 -17.30 -13.29 -3.06
N SER A 207 -18.45 -13.08 -2.43
CA SER A 207 -19.74 -13.65 -2.78
C SER A 207 -20.84 -12.65 -2.39
N ALA A 208 -22.10 -12.98 -2.66
CA ALA A 208 -23.23 -12.15 -2.24
C ALA A 208 -23.30 -11.90 -0.72
N GLU A 209 -22.74 -12.84 0.06
CA GLU A 209 -22.81 -12.82 1.53
C GLU A 209 -21.46 -12.50 2.20
N THR A 210 -20.36 -12.52 1.44
CA THR A 210 -19.02 -12.36 2.01
C THR A 210 -18.31 -11.17 1.42
N SER A 211 -18.01 -10.20 2.26
CA SER A 211 -17.22 -9.02 1.91
C SER A 211 -15.84 -9.03 2.61
N PHE A 212 -14.91 -8.27 2.10
CA PHE A 212 -13.58 -8.04 2.69
C PHE A 212 -13.15 -6.59 2.46
N LEU A 213 -12.36 -6.04 3.37
CA LEU A 213 -11.69 -4.75 3.19
C LEU A 213 -10.26 -4.99 2.72
N GLY A 214 -9.90 -4.46 1.55
CA GLY A 214 -8.54 -4.65 1.04
C GLY A 214 -8.39 -4.45 -0.46
N TYR A 215 -7.65 -5.37 -1.06
CA TYR A 215 -7.24 -5.31 -2.46
C TYR A 215 -7.57 -6.60 -3.19
N LYS A 216 -7.61 -6.51 -4.51
CA LYS A 216 -7.60 -7.66 -5.41
C LYS A 216 -6.31 -7.71 -6.19
N THR A 217 -5.71 -8.89 -6.27
CA THR A 217 -4.57 -9.17 -7.14
C THR A 217 -5.06 -10.04 -8.29
N HIS A 218 -5.06 -9.47 -9.49
CA HIS A 218 -5.43 -10.16 -10.73
C HIS A 218 -4.15 -10.72 -11.32
N ILE A 219 -4.16 -11.99 -11.68
CA ILE A 219 -2.99 -12.72 -12.17
C ILE A 219 -3.35 -13.42 -13.47
N ALA A 220 -2.46 -13.31 -14.46
CA ALA A 220 -2.45 -14.16 -15.64
C ALA A 220 -1.25 -15.09 -15.54
N MET A 221 -1.45 -16.38 -15.81
CA MET A 221 -0.38 -17.38 -15.80
C MET A 221 -0.58 -18.41 -16.91
N THR A 222 0.51 -19.04 -17.33
CA THR A 222 0.45 -20.17 -18.26
C THR A 222 0.05 -21.46 -17.53
N PRO A 223 -0.40 -22.50 -18.26
CA PRO A 223 -0.64 -23.83 -17.69
C PRO A 223 0.59 -24.42 -16.98
N GLU A 224 1.79 -24.02 -17.38
CA GLU A 224 3.06 -24.39 -16.73
C GLU A 224 3.30 -23.63 -15.42
N ARG A 225 2.31 -22.81 -14.97
CA ARG A 225 2.33 -22.02 -13.74
C ARG A 225 3.35 -20.89 -13.72
N ILE A 226 3.70 -20.36 -14.87
CA ILE A 226 4.51 -19.13 -14.97
C ILE A 226 3.57 -17.94 -15.03
N ILE A 227 3.72 -17.00 -14.10
CA ILE A 227 2.96 -15.75 -14.09
C ILE A 227 3.45 -14.87 -15.24
N THR A 228 2.53 -14.49 -16.14
CA THR A 228 2.82 -13.66 -17.30
C THR A 228 2.42 -12.20 -17.09
N ALA A 229 1.42 -11.95 -16.25
CA ALA A 229 1.01 -10.60 -15.88
C ALA A 229 0.39 -10.57 -14.48
N ALA A 230 0.49 -9.43 -13.82
CA ALA A 230 -0.21 -9.15 -12.58
C ALA A 230 -0.69 -7.70 -12.53
N ALA A 231 -1.83 -7.47 -11.87
CA ALA A 231 -2.35 -6.14 -11.58
C ALA A 231 -2.98 -6.14 -10.18
N VAL A 232 -2.67 -5.11 -9.40
CA VAL A 232 -3.28 -4.91 -8.08
C VAL A 232 -4.28 -3.78 -8.17
N THR A 233 -5.48 -4.01 -7.67
CA THR A 233 -6.56 -3.02 -7.61
C THR A 233 -7.14 -2.94 -6.21
N THR A 234 -7.89 -1.91 -5.95
CA THR A 234 -8.72 -1.79 -4.75
C THR A 234 -9.86 -2.84 -4.78
N GLY A 235 -10.36 -3.24 -3.59
CA GLY A 235 -11.25 -4.39 -3.43
C GLY A 235 -12.55 -4.34 -4.22
N GLU A 236 -13.10 -3.14 -4.49
CA GLU A 236 -14.36 -2.93 -5.21
C GLU A 236 -14.27 -3.12 -6.72
N LYS A 237 -13.06 -3.15 -7.29
CA LYS A 237 -12.89 -3.25 -8.75
C LYS A 237 -13.35 -4.60 -9.29
N SER A 238 -14.04 -4.56 -10.42
CA SER A 238 -14.51 -5.75 -11.12
C SER A 238 -13.38 -6.48 -11.84
N ASP A 239 -13.35 -7.80 -11.72
CA ASP A 239 -12.31 -8.67 -12.31
C ASP A 239 -12.33 -8.60 -13.83
N GLY A 240 -13.50 -8.62 -14.45
CA GLY A 240 -13.65 -8.56 -15.91
C GLY A 240 -13.05 -7.31 -16.55
N LYS A 241 -13.04 -6.18 -15.83
CA LYS A 241 -12.45 -4.94 -16.35
C LYS A 241 -10.91 -4.97 -16.38
N GLN A 242 -10.29 -5.89 -15.66
CA GLN A 242 -8.83 -6.03 -15.62
C GLN A 242 -8.29 -6.98 -16.70
N LEU A 243 -9.16 -7.77 -17.32
CA LEU A 243 -8.76 -8.73 -18.36
C LEU A 243 -8.00 -8.09 -19.54
N PRO A 244 -8.44 -6.98 -20.15
CA PRO A 244 -7.69 -6.36 -21.23
C PRO A 244 -6.27 -5.93 -20.82
N THR A 245 -6.12 -5.41 -19.59
CA THR A 245 -4.82 -4.99 -19.05
C THR A 245 -3.88 -6.19 -18.85
N LEU A 246 -4.40 -7.31 -18.36
CA LEU A 246 -3.61 -8.54 -18.16
C LEU A 246 -3.20 -9.17 -19.49
N LEU A 247 -4.10 -9.17 -20.49
CA LEU A 247 -3.79 -9.65 -21.84
C LEU A 247 -2.67 -8.83 -22.47
N GLN A 248 -2.81 -7.50 -22.43
CA GLN A 248 -1.78 -6.60 -23.01
C GLN A 248 -0.42 -6.81 -22.32
N LYS A 249 -0.38 -6.85 -20.98
CA LYS A 249 0.86 -7.12 -20.25
C LYS A 249 1.45 -8.49 -20.57
N THR A 250 0.61 -9.51 -20.79
CA THR A 250 1.07 -10.84 -21.18
C THR A 250 1.71 -10.82 -22.57
N GLU A 251 1.07 -10.14 -23.52
CA GLU A 251 1.61 -9.96 -24.89
C GLU A 251 2.92 -9.18 -24.89
N ASP A 252 3.03 -8.13 -24.05
CA ASP A 252 4.25 -7.33 -23.92
C ASP A 252 5.42 -8.13 -23.33
N ASN A 253 5.14 -9.20 -22.58
CA ASN A 253 6.14 -10.04 -21.93
C ASN A 253 6.56 -11.27 -22.76
N GLY A 254 5.88 -11.57 -23.86
CA GLY A 254 6.17 -12.68 -24.79
C GLY A 254 5.03 -13.59 -25.06
#